data_041161f5bcd13649e696017e858d004b
#
_entry.id   041161f5bcd13649e696017e858d004b
#
_cell.length_a   1.000
_cell.length_b   1.000
_cell.length_c   1.000
_cell.angle_alpha   90.00
_cell.angle_beta   90.00
_cell.angle_gamma   90.00
#
_symmetry.space_group_name_H-M   'P 1'
#
loop_
_entity.id
_entity.type
_entity.pdbx_description
1 polymer ?
#
loop_
_entity_poly.entity_id
_entity_poly.type
_entity_poly.pdbx_seq_one_letter_code
_entity_poly.pdbx_strand_id
1 'polypeptide(L)'
;NNFRGYNINHELKRSQLFSIKKHENPRDFIICTNNVDYEKLKNGPYNIVLQNAINIDNDGSLSWAAIQKGVRYINIETRLGWLSQQRKMLNFVEKELN
;
A
#
# COMPACT_ATOMS: atom_id res chain seq x y z
N ASN A 1 -3.61 -5.52 -8.77
CA ASN A 1 -2.56 -6.19 -9.53
C ASN A 1 -1.66 -5.19 -10.22
N ASN A 2 -0.47 -5.60 -10.41
CA ASN A 2 0.62 -4.73 -10.78
C ASN A 2 1.24 -5.23 -12.08
N PHE A 3 1.10 -4.48 -13.16
CA PHE A 3 1.77 -4.81 -14.39
C PHE A 3 2.46 -3.57 -14.96
N ARG A 4 3.31 -3.77 -15.99
CA ARG A 4 4.20 -2.74 -16.56
C ARG A 4 5.23 -2.26 -15.54
N GLY A 5 5.59 -3.13 -14.59
CA GLY A 5 6.66 -2.82 -13.65
C GLY A 5 6.32 -1.84 -12.55
N TYR A 6 5.03 -1.56 -12.34
CA TYR A 6 4.63 -0.70 -11.21
C TYR A 6 5.16 -1.29 -9.91
N ASN A 7 5.81 -0.48 -9.10
CA ASN A 7 6.42 -0.96 -7.86
C ASN A 7 6.41 0.16 -6.80
N ILE A 8 6.81 -0.19 -5.59
CA ILE A 8 6.75 0.71 -4.45
C ILE A 8 7.54 2.00 -4.67
N ASN A 9 8.59 1.97 -5.48
CA ASN A 9 9.39 3.18 -5.75
C ASN A 9 8.58 4.28 -6.44
N HIS A 10 7.53 3.91 -7.18
CA HIS A 10 6.64 4.88 -7.78
C HIS A 10 5.80 5.59 -6.72
N GLU A 11 5.50 4.91 -5.62
CA GLU A 11 4.70 5.48 -4.55
C GLU A 11 5.52 6.29 -3.55
N LEU A 12 6.81 6.00 -3.40
CA LEU A 12 7.65 6.70 -2.42
C LEU A 12 7.72 8.19 -2.66
N LYS A 13 7.58 8.63 -3.91
CA LYS A 13 7.64 10.06 -4.25
C LYS A 13 6.48 10.85 -3.68
N ARG A 14 5.35 10.19 -3.38
CA ARG A 14 4.16 10.86 -2.88
C ARG A 14 3.63 10.24 -1.60
N SER A 15 4.40 9.33 -1.01
CA SER A 15 4.03 8.73 0.26
C SER A 15 4.60 9.52 1.41
N GLN A 16 3.84 9.66 2.47
CA GLN A 16 4.26 10.36 3.66
C GLN A 16 5.16 9.51 4.55
N LEU A 17 4.81 8.24 4.70
CA LEU A 17 5.59 7.27 5.45
C LEU A 17 5.65 5.97 4.67
N PHE A 18 6.69 5.21 4.91
CA PHE A 18 6.81 3.90 4.29
C PHE A 18 7.65 2.97 5.16
N SER A 19 7.39 1.69 5.05
CA SER A 19 8.14 0.63 5.73
C SER A 19 8.52 -0.39 4.68
N ILE A 20 9.81 -0.43 4.34
CA ILE A 20 10.33 -1.29 3.28
C ILE A 20 10.97 -2.52 3.89
N LYS A 21 10.62 -3.69 3.37
CA LYS A 21 11.17 -4.96 3.83
C LYS A 21 12.21 -5.44 2.81
N LYS A 22 13.42 -5.67 3.31
CA LYS A 22 14.59 -5.97 2.50
C LYS A 22 14.40 -7.17 1.57
N HIS A 23 13.67 -8.17 2.01
CA HIS A 23 13.50 -9.41 1.27
C HIS A 23 12.22 -9.46 0.44
N GLU A 24 11.44 -8.38 0.44
CA GLU A 24 10.21 -8.35 -0.32
C GLU A 24 10.43 -7.71 -1.69
N ASN A 25 9.70 -8.19 -2.68
CA ASN A 25 9.77 -7.63 -4.02
C ASN A 25 9.16 -6.23 -4.01
N PRO A 26 9.82 -5.21 -4.60
CA PRO A 26 9.27 -3.85 -4.61
C PRO A 26 7.95 -3.71 -5.35
N ARG A 27 7.52 -4.72 -6.10
CA ARG A 27 6.23 -4.71 -6.79
C ARG A 27 5.10 -5.25 -5.92
N ASP A 28 5.43 -5.78 -4.74
CA ASP A 28 4.45 -6.31 -3.79
C ASP A 28 4.42 -5.39 -2.58
N PHE A 29 3.32 -4.65 -2.42
CA PHE A 29 3.22 -3.69 -1.32
C PHE A 29 1.76 -3.37 -1.01
N ILE A 30 1.55 -2.79 0.17
CA ILE A 30 0.24 -2.39 0.66
C ILE A 30 0.23 -0.88 0.80
N ILE A 31 -0.79 -0.23 0.25
CA ILE A 31 -1.00 1.21 0.39
C ILE A 31 -2.14 1.41 1.38
N CYS A 32 -1.96 2.29 2.36
CA CYS A 32 -3.05 2.70 3.24
C CYS A 32 -3.10 4.21 3.36
N THR A 33 -4.26 4.74 3.72
CA THR A 33 -4.49 6.17 3.86
C THR A 33 -4.69 6.60 5.31
N ASN A 34 -4.72 5.66 6.24
CA ASN A 34 -5.01 5.89 7.64
C ASN A 34 -3.79 5.61 8.50
N ASN A 35 -3.43 6.55 9.39
CA ASN A 35 -2.26 6.42 10.25
C ASN A 35 -2.34 5.21 11.17
N VAL A 36 -3.52 4.92 11.70
CA VAL A 36 -3.70 3.79 12.61
C VAL A 36 -3.46 2.47 11.87
N ASP A 37 -3.94 2.37 10.64
CA ASP A 37 -3.72 1.19 9.82
C ASP A 37 -2.24 1.00 9.53
N TYR A 38 -1.55 2.09 9.19
CA TYR A 38 -0.12 2.04 8.93
C TYR A 38 0.65 1.51 10.15
N GLU A 39 0.32 2.03 11.34
CA GLU A 39 0.99 1.61 12.56
C GLU A 39 0.77 0.12 12.86
N LYS A 40 -0.42 -0.40 12.54
CA LYS A 40 -0.71 -1.81 12.72
C LYS A 40 -0.01 -2.72 11.72
N LEU A 41 0.22 -2.23 10.51
CA LEU A 41 0.76 -3.06 9.42
C LEU A 41 2.27 -2.98 9.27
N LYS A 42 2.89 -1.89 9.70
CA LYS A 42 4.29 -1.59 9.37
C LYS A 42 5.30 -2.60 9.92
N ASN A 43 4.97 -3.27 11.02
CA ASN A 43 5.87 -4.23 11.65
C ASN A 43 5.72 -5.65 11.08
N GLY A 44 4.81 -5.85 10.16
CA GLY A 44 4.62 -7.14 9.53
C GLY A 44 5.64 -7.41 8.43
N PRO A 45 5.48 -8.50 7.69
CA PRO A 45 6.49 -8.95 6.73
C PRO A 45 6.43 -8.27 5.36
N TYR A 46 5.45 -7.38 5.12
CA TYR A 46 5.22 -6.81 3.80
C TYR A 46 5.61 -5.35 3.73
N ASN A 47 5.88 -4.86 2.51
CA ASN A 47 6.13 -3.45 2.26
C ASN A 47 4.84 -2.66 2.46
N ILE A 48 4.89 -1.58 3.22
CA ILE A 48 3.72 -0.76 3.53
C ILE A 48 4.04 0.70 3.20
N VAL A 49 3.09 1.39 2.56
CA VAL A 49 3.19 2.84 2.35
C VAL A 49 1.95 3.52 2.89
N LEU A 50 2.13 4.71 3.43
CA LEU A 50 1.06 5.56 3.92
C LEU A 50 0.95 6.77 2.99
N GLN A 51 -0.22 6.94 2.38
CA GLN A 51 -0.52 8.08 1.51
C GLN A 51 -1.61 8.92 2.15
N ASN A 52 -1.23 9.87 2.99
CA ASN A 52 -2.22 10.79 3.56
C ASN A 52 -1.83 12.24 3.37
N ALA A 53 -0.83 12.52 2.56
CA ALA A 53 -0.45 13.88 2.22
C ALA A 53 -1.44 14.48 1.22
N ILE A 54 -1.85 15.71 1.46
CA ILE A 54 -2.89 16.34 0.65
C ILE A 54 -2.33 17.15 -0.52
N ASN A 55 -1.02 17.34 -0.57
CA ASN A 55 -0.39 18.19 -1.58
C ASN A 55 0.30 17.40 -2.69
N ILE A 56 -0.05 16.14 -2.85
CA ILE A 56 0.48 15.32 -3.94
C ILE A 56 -0.39 15.49 -5.17
N ASP A 57 0.20 15.28 -6.34
CA ASP A 57 -0.52 15.38 -7.59
C ASP A 57 -1.61 14.33 -7.69
N ASN A 58 -2.77 14.75 -8.21
CA ASN A 58 -3.86 13.83 -8.43
C ASN A 58 -3.63 13.05 -9.72
N ASP A 59 -3.36 11.78 -9.57
CA ASP A 59 -3.13 10.89 -10.72
C ASP A 59 -4.34 10.01 -11.02
N GLY A 60 -5.47 10.27 -10.39
CA GLY A 60 -6.69 9.52 -10.60
C GLY A 60 -6.75 8.19 -9.88
N SER A 61 -5.80 7.90 -9.00
CA SER A 61 -5.80 6.64 -8.26
C SER A 61 -6.92 6.61 -7.22
N LEU A 62 -7.33 5.41 -6.84
CA LEU A 62 -8.35 5.25 -5.81
C LEU A 62 -7.86 5.72 -4.45
N SER A 63 -6.59 5.51 -4.14
CA SER A 63 -6.03 5.97 -2.86
C SER A 63 -6.06 7.48 -2.76
N TRP A 64 -5.78 8.19 -3.88
CA TRP A 64 -5.90 9.64 -3.90
C TRP A 64 -7.33 10.09 -3.65
N ALA A 65 -8.29 9.44 -4.29
CA ALA A 65 -9.70 9.75 -4.10
C ALA A 65 -10.12 9.55 -2.63
N ALA A 66 -9.65 8.49 -2.00
CA ALA A 66 -9.95 8.22 -0.60
C ALA A 66 -9.37 9.31 0.32
N ILE A 67 -8.16 9.78 0.04
CA ILE A 67 -7.52 10.85 0.81
C ILE A 67 -8.36 12.11 0.73
N GLN A 68 -8.77 12.48 -0.48
CA GLN A 68 -9.56 13.70 -0.69
C GLN A 68 -10.90 13.65 0.02
N LYS A 69 -11.50 12.46 0.10
CA LYS A 69 -12.82 12.29 0.74
C LYS A 69 -12.71 11.94 2.21
N GLY A 70 -11.50 11.75 2.72
CA GLY A 70 -11.29 11.35 4.10
C GLY A 70 -11.70 9.92 4.39
N VAL A 71 -11.78 9.09 3.37
CA VAL A 71 -12.20 7.70 3.51
C VAL A 71 -10.99 6.82 3.78
N ARG A 72 -11.14 5.89 4.73
CA ARG A 72 -10.13 4.86 4.99
C ARG A 72 -10.03 3.94 3.78
N TYR A 73 -8.81 3.71 3.32
CA TYR A 73 -8.60 2.93 2.11
C TYR A 73 -7.35 2.06 2.23
N ILE A 74 -7.47 0.82 1.78
CA ILE A 74 -6.35 -0.13 1.71
C ILE A 74 -6.28 -0.67 0.29
N ASN A 75 -5.11 -0.65 -0.30
CA ASN A 75 -4.89 -1.25 -1.60
C ASN A 75 -3.68 -2.20 -1.55
N ILE A 76 -3.86 -3.38 -2.09
CA ILE A 76 -2.81 -4.40 -2.15
C ILE A 76 -2.34 -4.53 -3.59
N GLU A 77 -1.04 -4.24 -3.81
CA GLU A 77 -0.41 -4.35 -5.12
C GLU A 77 0.54 -5.54 -5.13
N THR A 78 0.41 -6.39 -6.13
CA THR A 78 1.30 -7.53 -6.31
C THR A 78 1.73 -7.62 -7.76
N ARG A 79 2.79 -8.39 -8.00
CA ARG A 79 3.19 -8.73 -9.37
C ARG A 79 2.02 -9.43 -10.07
N LEU A 80 1.84 -9.14 -11.35
CA LEU A 80 0.75 -9.71 -12.13
C LEU A 80 0.82 -11.24 -12.10
N GLY A 81 -0.31 -11.86 -11.80
CA GLY A 81 -0.42 -13.33 -11.76
C GLY A 81 0.01 -13.97 -10.44
N TRP A 82 0.52 -13.22 -9.49
CA TRP A 82 0.96 -13.77 -8.20
C TRP A 82 -0.18 -13.79 -7.19
N LEU A 83 -1.19 -14.61 -7.47
CA LEU A 83 -2.40 -14.66 -6.67
C LEU A 83 -2.17 -15.19 -5.26
N SER A 84 -1.25 -16.13 -5.08
CA SER A 84 -0.95 -16.65 -3.74
C SER A 84 -0.35 -15.57 -2.85
N GLN A 85 0.51 -14.73 -3.40
CA GLN A 85 1.09 -13.62 -2.66
C GLN A 85 0.01 -12.60 -2.29
N GLN A 86 -0.85 -12.27 -3.24
CA GLN A 86 -1.95 -11.35 -3.01
C GLN A 86 -2.87 -11.85 -1.88
N ARG A 87 -3.16 -13.13 -1.87
CA ARG A 87 -4.00 -13.74 -0.83
C ARG A 87 -3.33 -13.69 0.54
N LYS A 88 -2.03 -13.95 0.60
CA LYS A 88 -1.28 -13.86 1.86
C LYS A 88 -1.32 -12.44 2.42
N MET A 89 -1.14 -11.45 1.56
CA MET A 89 -1.15 -10.06 1.97
C MET A 89 -2.54 -9.64 2.43
N LEU A 90 -3.59 -10.08 1.73
CA LEU A 90 -4.96 -9.79 2.12
C LEU A 90 -5.30 -10.43 3.48
N ASN A 91 -4.90 -11.67 3.68
CA ASN A 91 -5.12 -12.35 4.97
C ASN A 91 -4.40 -11.63 6.11
N PHE A 92 -3.19 -11.16 5.86
CA PHE A 92 -2.44 -10.37 6.83
C PHE A 92 -3.18 -9.09 7.22
N VAL A 93 -3.66 -8.36 6.21
CA VAL A 93 -4.40 -7.12 6.45
C VAL A 93 -5.68 -7.39 7.26
N GLU A 94 -6.43 -8.41 6.89
CA GLU A 94 -7.66 -8.75 7.61
C GLU A 94 -7.37 -9.11 9.06
N LYS A 95 -6.31 -9.87 9.30
CA LYS A 95 -5.94 -10.28 10.65
C LYS A 95 -5.51 -9.09 11.50
N GLU A 96 -4.69 -8.21 10.95
CA GLU A 96 -4.11 -7.12 11.73
C GLU A 96 -5.09 -5.97 11.96
N LEU A 97 -6.04 -5.77 11.06
CA LEU A 97 -6.97 -4.64 11.16
C LEU A 97 -8.31 -4.99 11.80
N ASN A 98 -8.55 -6.26 12.08
CA ASN A 98 -9.81 -6.68 12.72
C ASN A 98 -9.63 -7.00 14.21
#